data_7cb8d9878d788511fc294cfbec891073
#
_entry.id   7cb8d9878d788511fc294cfbec891073
#
_cell.length_a   1.000
_cell.length_b   1.000
_cell.length_c   1.000
_cell.angle_alpha   90.00
_cell.angle_beta   90.00
_cell.angle_gamma   90.00
#
_symmetry.space_group_name_H-M   'P 1'
#
loop_
_entity.id
_entity.type
_entity.pdbx_description
1 polymer ?
#
loop_
_entity_poly.entity_id
_entity_poly.type
_entity_poly.pdbx_seq_one_letter_code
_entity_poly.pdbx_strand_id
1 'polypeptide(L)'
;MDTFVCCNVFVPLRSGPSHRSEMLSQVLFGEKYRIIDHVGHWYRIETLFDNYRGWIDTDHLQHSAAGQDDTGQVLNRSLPCHREDGTRMVLEAGCEVYDPDFEKGSFRAGNCTFSPAPDFNQSYLKASGSLADTALKFINSPYIWGGRIPSGIDCSG
;
A
#
# COMPACT_ATOMS: atom_id res chain seq x y z
N MET A 1 -13.83 13.98 -8.72
CA MET A 1 -13.73 12.52 -8.66
C MET A 1 -13.08 12.19 -7.34
N ASP A 2 -13.74 11.38 -6.52
CA ASP A 2 -13.26 11.10 -5.18
C ASP A 2 -11.98 10.26 -5.23
N THR A 3 -11.03 10.62 -4.37
CA THR A 3 -9.76 9.90 -4.22
C THR A 3 -9.82 9.06 -2.95
N PHE A 4 -9.36 7.83 -3.04
CA PHE A 4 -9.33 6.88 -1.93
C PHE A 4 -7.89 6.46 -1.63
N VAL A 5 -7.66 6.05 -0.39
CA VAL A 5 -6.41 5.45 0.11
C VAL A 5 -6.65 3.99 0.41
N CYS A 6 -5.77 3.11 -0.04
CA CYS A 6 -5.78 1.69 0.31
C CYS A 6 -5.40 1.51 1.79
N CYS A 7 -6.23 0.79 2.56
CA CYS A 7 -6.00 0.47 3.97
C CYS A 7 -5.75 -1.03 4.21
N ASN A 8 -5.66 -1.84 3.15
CA ASN A 8 -5.12 -3.19 3.18
C ASN A 8 -3.59 -3.15 3.06
N VAL A 9 -2.87 -4.17 3.53
CA VAL A 9 -1.41 -4.26 3.28
C VAL A 9 -1.13 -4.17 1.79
N PHE A 10 -1.89 -4.90 0.99
CA PHE A 10 -1.99 -4.72 -0.46
C PHE A 10 -3.31 -5.29 -0.99
N VAL A 11 -3.70 -4.87 -2.19
CA VAL A 11 -4.82 -5.44 -2.95
C VAL A 11 -4.33 -5.81 -4.35
N PRO A 12 -4.60 -7.03 -4.84
CA PRO A 12 -4.25 -7.40 -6.22
C PRO A 12 -4.98 -6.53 -7.23
N LEU A 13 -4.25 -5.92 -8.16
CA LEU A 13 -4.77 -5.20 -9.30
C LEU A 13 -4.80 -6.13 -10.51
N ARG A 14 -5.99 -6.39 -11.06
CA ARG A 14 -6.20 -7.42 -12.09
C ARG A 14 -6.57 -6.82 -13.45
N SER A 15 -6.31 -7.59 -14.51
CA SER A 15 -6.64 -7.21 -15.89
C SER A 15 -8.14 -7.19 -16.18
N GLY A 16 -8.94 -7.88 -15.38
CA GLY A 16 -10.40 -7.95 -15.53
C GLY A 16 -11.11 -8.23 -14.21
N PRO A 17 -12.45 -8.06 -14.16
CA PRO A 17 -13.26 -8.22 -12.96
C PRO A 17 -13.50 -9.71 -12.63
N SER A 18 -12.44 -10.44 -12.32
CA SER A 18 -12.48 -11.86 -11.98
C SER A 18 -11.22 -12.29 -11.25
N HIS A 19 -11.36 -13.18 -10.27
CA HIS A 19 -10.21 -13.80 -9.57
C HIS A 19 -9.31 -14.65 -10.50
N ARG A 20 -9.84 -15.06 -11.66
CA ARG A 20 -9.09 -15.80 -12.69
C ARG A 20 -8.31 -14.89 -13.63
N SER A 21 -8.59 -13.59 -13.61
CA SER A 21 -7.85 -12.63 -14.42
C SER A 21 -6.43 -12.47 -13.91
N GLU A 22 -5.53 -12.21 -14.83
CA GLU A 22 -4.12 -11.96 -14.54
C GLU A 22 -3.96 -10.83 -13.50
N MET A 23 -3.08 -11.04 -12.51
CA MET A 23 -2.64 -9.99 -11.62
C MET A 23 -1.62 -9.14 -12.35
N LEU A 24 -1.95 -7.88 -12.59
CA LEU A 24 -1.10 -6.93 -13.30
C LEU A 24 -0.10 -6.24 -12.36
N SER A 25 -0.55 -5.97 -11.14
CA SER A 25 0.19 -5.24 -10.12
C SER A 25 -0.48 -5.41 -8.76
N GLN A 26 -0.02 -4.65 -7.78
CA GLN A 26 -0.62 -4.53 -6.44
C GLN A 26 -0.88 -3.06 -6.14
N VAL A 27 -1.97 -2.76 -5.42
CA VAL A 27 -2.19 -1.47 -4.77
C VAL A 27 -1.75 -1.64 -3.33
N LEU A 28 -0.74 -0.92 -2.89
CA LEU A 28 -0.15 -1.06 -1.56
C LEU A 28 -0.89 -0.18 -0.53
N PHE A 29 -0.70 -0.50 0.74
CA PHE A 29 -1.18 0.34 1.83
C PHE A 29 -0.69 1.78 1.66
N GLY A 30 -1.62 2.72 1.82
CA GLY A 30 -1.36 4.14 1.66
C GLY A 30 -1.46 4.65 0.23
N GLU A 31 -1.32 3.81 -0.79
CA GLU A 31 -1.43 4.27 -2.18
C GLU A 31 -2.82 4.84 -2.48
N LYS A 32 -2.81 5.96 -3.20
CA LYS A 32 -4.01 6.67 -3.61
C LYS A 32 -4.49 6.20 -4.98
N TYR A 33 -5.81 6.08 -5.12
CA TYR A 33 -6.45 5.74 -6.38
C TYR A 33 -7.81 6.41 -6.55
N ARG A 34 -8.33 6.40 -7.77
CA ARG A 34 -9.69 6.81 -8.11
C ARG A 34 -10.48 5.61 -8.63
N ILE A 35 -11.76 5.54 -8.28
CA ILE A 35 -12.68 4.59 -8.87
C ILE A 35 -13.22 5.22 -10.15
N ILE A 36 -13.01 4.54 -11.29
CA ILE A 36 -13.40 5.03 -12.61
C ILE A 36 -14.58 4.24 -13.21
N ASP A 37 -14.85 3.03 -12.69
CA ASP A 37 -15.95 2.18 -13.11
C ASP A 37 -16.24 1.10 -12.06
N HIS A 38 -17.37 0.39 -12.14
CA HIS A 38 -17.67 -0.76 -11.29
C HIS A 38 -18.52 -1.80 -11.99
N VAL A 39 -18.29 -3.08 -11.67
CA VAL A 39 -19.07 -4.22 -12.16
C VAL A 39 -19.23 -5.24 -11.02
N GLY A 40 -20.42 -5.42 -10.50
CA GLY A 40 -20.66 -6.32 -9.37
C GLY A 40 -19.79 -5.97 -8.17
N HIS A 41 -18.97 -6.93 -7.73
CA HIS A 41 -18.02 -6.77 -6.60
C HIS A 41 -16.65 -6.23 -7.03
N TRP A 42 -16.53 -5.61 -8.20
CA TRP A 42 -15.27 -5.15 -8.74
C TRP A 42 -15.28 -3.65 -9.00
N TYR A 43 -14.29 -2.94 -8.50
CA TYR A 43 -13.98 -1.58 -8.90
C TYR A 43 -12.90 -1.57 -9.98
N ARG A 44 -13.14 -0.84 -11.07
CA ARG A 44 -12.07 -0.42 -11.96
C ARG A 44 -11.47 0.85 -11.40
N ILE A 45 -10.18 0.82 -11.15
CA ILE A 45 -9.46 1.93 -10.54
C ILE A 45 -8.35 2.45 -11.44
N GLU A 46 -7.90 3.66 -11.13
CA GLU A 46 -6.68 4.27 -11.63
C GLU A 46 -5.84 4.73 -10.44
N THR A 47 -4.62 4.21 -10.31
CA THR A 47 -3.66 4.63 -9.29
C THR A 47 -3.16 6.04 -9.58
N LEU A 48 -2.90 6.86 -8.55
CA LEU A 48 -2.42 8.23 -8.75
C LEU A 48 -0.90 8.32 -8.91
N PHE A 49 -0.17 7.31 -8.48
CA PHE A 49 1.28 7.27 -8.55
C PHE A 49 1.79 7.14 -10.00
N ASP A 50 1.22 6.19 -10.75
CA ASP A 50 1.69 5.81 -12.09
C ASP A 50 0.57 5.77 -13.16
N ASN A 51 -0.66 6.16 -12.77
CA ASN A 51 -1.87 6.12 -13.61
C ASN A 51 -2.18 4.71 -14.14
N TYR A 52 -1.77 3.67 -13.42
CA TYR A 52 -2.03 2.30 -13.81
C TYR A 52 -3.49 1.94 -13.58
N ARG A 53 -4.08 1.21 -14.52
CA ARG A 53 -5.51 0.88 -14.48
C ARG A 53 -5.71 -0.62 -14.36
N GLY A 54 -6.67 -1.01 -13.53
CA GLY A 54 -7.04 -2.41 -13.37
C GLY A 54 -8.27 -2.56 -12.49
N TRP A 55 -8.57 -3.79 -12.12
CA TRP A 55 -9.72 -4.15 -11.33
C TRP A 55 -9.29 -4.67 -9.96
N ILE A 56 -9.96 -4.21 -8.92
CA ILE A 56 -9.80 -4.68 -7.54
C ILE A 56 -11.11 -5.25 -7.04
N ASP A 57 -11.02 -6.32 -6.23
CA ASP A 57 -12.16 -6.92 -5.55
C ASP A 57 -12.58 -6.08 -4.35
N THR A 58 -13.88 -5.88 -4.16
CA THR A 58 -14.43 -5.08 -3.07
C THR A 58 -14.81 -5.87 -1.83
N ASP A 59 -14.89 -7.20 -1.91
CA ASP A 59 -15.40 -8.03 -0.80
C ASP A 59 -14.56 -7.91 0.48
N HIS A 60 -13.26 -7.69 0.34
CA HIS A 60 -12.33 -7.51 1.47
C HIS A 60 -11.59 -6.17 1.42
N LEU A 61 -12.01 -5.28 0.53
CA LEU A 61 -11.36 -3.98 0.36
C LEU A 61 -11.60 -3.10 1.59
N GLN A 62 -10.52 -2.63 2.17
CA GLN A 62 -10.53 -1.58 3.17
C GLN A 62 -9.89 -0.33 2.56
N HIS A 63 -10.66 0.71 2.47
CA HIS A 63 -10.20 2.00 1.96
C HIS A 63 -10.84 3.16 2.72
N SER A 64 -10.24 4.31 2.63
CA SER A 64 -10.72 5.55 3.21
C SER A 64 -10.65 6.68 2.20
N ALA A 65 -11.45 7.73 2.38
CA ALA A 65 -11.29 8.95 1.59
C ALA A 65 -9.90 9.55 1.83
N ALA A 66 -9.23 9.96 0.76
CA ALA A 66 -7.95 10.67 0.85
C ALA A 66 -8.16 12.15 1.14
N GLY A 67 -7.32 12.75 1.99
CA GLY A 67 -7.19 14.20 2.11
C GLY A 67 -6.61 14.80 0.81
N GLN A 68 -6.98 16.06 0.50
CA GLN A 68 -6.53 16.70 -0.75
C GLN A 68 -5.02 17.00 -0.73
N ASP A 69 -4.45 17.31 0.43
CA ASP A 69 -3.07 17.76 0.59
C ASP A 69 -2.16 16.75 1.33
N ASP A 70 -2.64 15.53 1.57
CA ASP A 70 -1.87 14.52 2.28
C ASP A 70 -0.67 14.06 1.44
N THR A 71 0.54 14.25 1.95
CA THR A 71 1.77 13.69 1.37
C THR A 71 2.16 12.43 2.12
N GLY A 72 2.13 11.30 1.41
CA GLY A 72 2.56 10.02 1.95
C GLY A 72 4.08 9.96 2.11
N GLN A 73 4.53 9.25 3.13
CA GLN A 73 5.93 8.93 3.35
C GLN A 73 6.13 7.43 3.22
N VAL A 74 7.04 7.03 2.34
CA VAL A 74 7.26 5.62 1.98
C VAL A 74 8.08 4.91 3.05
N LEU A 75 7.61 3.74 3.49
CA LEU A 75 8.35 2.86 4.38
C LEU A 75 9.53 2.21 3.63
N ASN A 76 10.70 2.23 4.23
CA ASN A 76 11.90 1.58 3.71
C ASN A 76 12.12 0.15 4.24
N ARG A 77 11.27 -0.31 5.15
CA ARG A 77 11.28 -1.65 5.77
C ARG A 77 9.91 -1.98 6.33
N SER A 78 9.71 -3.24 6.73
CA SER A 78 8.47 -3.70 7.34
C SER A 78 8.19 -3.01 8.66
N LEU A 79 6.91 -2.68 8.89
CA LEU A 79 6.41 -2.01 10.09
C LEU A 79 5.20 -2.78 10.64
N PRO A 80 5.36 -3.49 11.77
CA PRO A 80 4.21 -4.02 12.50
C PRO A 80 3.36 -2.87 13.06
N CYS A 81 2.05 -2.97 12.90
CA CYS A 81 1.11 -1.97 13.43
C CYS A 81 -0.25 -2.58 13.77
N HIS A 82 -1.07 -1.78 14.41
CA HIS A 82 -2.46 -2.11 14.74
C HIS A 82 -3.37 -1.01 14.22
N ARG A 83 -4.53 -1.41 13.74
CA ARG A 83 -5.64 -0.52 13.47
C ARG A 83 -6.37 -0.17 14.79
N GLU A 84 -7.19 0.87 14.81
CA GLU A 84 -8.00 1.28 15.98
C GLU A 84 -8.91 0.15 16.52
N ASP A 85 -9.38 -0.75 15.67
CA ASP A 85 -10.18 -1.92 16.05
C ASP A 85 -9.35 -3.08 16.65
N GLY A 86 -8.05 -2.91 16.81
CA GLY A 86 -7.12 -3.90 17.32
C GLY A 86 -6.60 -4.90 16.26
N THR A 87 -7.04 -4.78 15.01
CA THR A 87 -6.54 -5.65 13.92
C THR A 87 -5.04 -5.44 13.75
N ARG A 88 -4.28 -6.52 13.83
CA ARG A 88 -2.84 -6.54 13.61
C ARG A 88 -2.51 -6.67 12.14
N MET A 89 -1.51 -5.91 11.70
CA MET A 89 -0.99 -6.00 10.34
C MET A 89 0.50 -5.71 10.34
N VAL A 90 1.18 -6.14 9.27
CA VAL A 90 2.57 -5.79 9.01
C VAL A 90 2.59 -5.09 7.66
N LEU A 91 2.88 -3.81 7.67
CA LEU A 91 3.13 -3.06 6.44
C LEU A 91 4.52 -3.40 5.94
N GLU A 92 4.68 -3.50 4.63
CA GLU A 92 5.96 -3.81 4.02
C GLU A 92 6.67 -2.57 3.47
N ALA A 93 7.94 -2.70 3.14
CA ALA A 93 8.65 -1.66 2.40
C ALA A 93 7.89 -1.33 1.10
N GLY A 94 7.77 -0.05 0.78
CA GLY A 94 6.96 0.43 -0.34
C GLY A 94 5.58 0.95 0.06
N CYS A 95 5.02 0.53 1.21
CA CYS A 95 3.79 1.12 1.75
C CYS A 95 3.98 2.58 2.14
N GLU A 96 2.91 3.37 2.07
CA GLU A 96 2.92 4.79 2.44
C GLU A 96 2.17 5.01 3.75
N VAL A 97 2.71 5.89 4.60
CA VAL A 97 2.08 6.36 5.83
C VAL A 97 1.95 7.87 5.80
N TYR A 98 0.92 8.39 6.46
CA TYR A 98 0.61 9.82 6.47
C TYR A 98 0.67 10.35 7.90
N ASP A 99 1.08 11.60 8.07
CA ASP A 99 1.14 12.30 9.35
C ASP A 99 1.77 11.48 10.49
N PRO A 100 2.97 10.93 10.32
CA PRO A 100 3.60 10.13 11.35
C PRO A 100 3.90 11.00 12.59
N ASP A 101 3.30 10.66 13.73
CA ASP A 101 3.54 11.28 15.02
C ASP A 101 4.34 10.31 15.89
N PHE A 102 5.66 10.52 15.96
CA PHE A 102 6.55 9.66 16.69
C PHE A 102 6.43 9.81 18.22
N GLU A 103 5.91 10.94 18.72
CA GLU A 103 5.71 11.16 20.15
C GLU A 103 4.46 10.41 20.63
N LYS A 104 3.38 10.48 19.87
CA LYS A 104 2.13 9.76 20.17
C LYS A 104 2.17 8.29 19.71
N GLY A 105 3.14 7.91 18.89
CA GLY A 105 3.20 6.57 18.29
C GLY A 105 1.99 6.30 17.41
N SER A 106 1.75 7.14 16.40
CA SER A 106 0.62 7.00 15.47
C SER A 106 0.99 7.47 14.07
N PHE A 107 0.25 6.98 13.07
CA PHE A 107 0.23 7.48 11.71
C PHE A 107 -1.18 7.31 11.11
N ARG A 108 -1.42 7.87 9.95
CA ARG A 108 -2.72 7.81 9.27
C ARG A 108 -2.62 7.14 7.89
N ALA A 109 -3.78 6.67 7.41
CA ALA A 109 -4.06 6.41 6.01
C ALA A 109 -5.51 6.86 5.74
N GLY A 110 -5.67 7.94 4.98
CA GLY A 110 -6.96 8.63 4.87
C GLY A 110 -7.47 9.06 6.24
N ASN A 111 -8.72 8.69 6.56
CA ASN A 111 -9.35 9.02 7.85
C ASN A 111 -9.07 7.98 8.95
N CYS A 112 -8.30 6.92 8.67
CA CYS A 112 -8.00 5.89 9.65
C CYS A 112 -6.67 6.18 10.36
N THR A 113 -6.63 5.94 11.68
CA THR A 113 -5.42 6.03 12.51
C THR A 113 -4.88 4.64 12.81
N PHE A 114 -3.57 4.53 12.87
CA PHE A 114 -2.85 3.28 13.13
C PHE A 114 -1.82 3.51 14.23
N SER A 115 -1.60 2.48 15.06
CA SER A 115 -0.57 2.48 16.10
C SER A 115 0.57 1.56 15.66
N PRO A 116 1.74 2.10 15.31
CA PRO A 116 2.92 1.32 14.93
C PRO A 116 3.58 0.65 16.13
N ALA A 117 4.52 -0.26 15.85
CA ALA A 117 5.41 -0.81 16.87
C ALA A 117 6.16 0.30 17.62
N PRO A 118 6.50 0.10 18.92
CA PRO A 118 7.08 1.15 19.76
C PRO A 118 8.43 1.72 19.29
N ASP A 119 9.15 1.00 18.44
CA ASP A 119 10.42 1.42 17.86
C ASP A 119 10.28 2.24 16.57
N PHE A 120 9.05 2.50 16.13
CA PHE A 120 8.78 3.31 14.93
C PHE A 120 9.34 4.74 15.11
N ASN A 121 10.18 5.14 14.20
CA ASN A 121 10.85 6.43 14.20
C ASN A 121 11.21 6.85 12.77
N GLN A 122 11.82 8.02 12.64
CA GLN A 122 12.19 8.62 11.34
C GLN A 122 13.05 7.70 10.45
N SER A 123 13.79 6.72 11.02
CA SER A 123 14.62 5.81 10.22
C SER A 123 13.79 4.85 9.34
N TYR A 124 12.53 4.64 9.66
CA TYR A 124 11.61 3.85 8.83
C TYR A 124 11.21 4.57 7.54
N LEU A 125 11.30 5.90 7.52
CA LEU A 125 10.83 6.76 6.44
C LEU A 125 11.95 7.39 5.61
N LYS A 126 13.19 7.31 6.08
CA LYS A 126 14.35 7.83 5.35
C LYS A 126 14.81 6.82 4.33
N ALA A 127 14.88 7.22 3.07
CA ALA A 127 15.64 6.48 2.08
C ALA A 127 17.10 6.38 2.59
N SER A 128 17.59 5.18 2.78
CA SER A 128 18.96 4.93 3.23
C SER A 128 19.77 4.29 2.12
N GLY A 129 20.83 4.95 1.69
CA GLY A 129 21.76 4.41 0.72
C GLY A 129 21.39 4.69 -0.75
N SER A 130 22.10 4.00 -1.62
CA SER A 130 21.91 4.07 -3.07
C SER A 130 20.72 3.21 -3.54
N LEU A 131 20.36 3.32 -4.81
CA LEU A 131 19.39 2.42 -5.46
C LEU A 131 19.83 0.94 -5.31
N ALA A 132 21.14 0.68 -5.41
CA ALA A 132 21.70 -0.65 -5.22
C ALA A 132 21.45 -1.17 -3.79
N ASP A 133 21.66 -0.35 -2.76
CA ASP A 133 21.39 -0.73 -1.37
C ASP A 133 19.89 -1.05 -1.16
N THR A 134 19.02 -0.33 -1.84
CA THR A 134 17.58 -0.62 -1.81
C THR A 134 17.28 -1.93 -2.50
N ALA A 135 17.82 -2.18 -3.70
CA ALA A 135 17.64 -3.42 -4.43
C ALA A 135 18.15 -4.66 -3.66
N LEU A 136 19.26 -4.52 -2.92
CA LEU A 136 19.81 -5.60 -2.09
C LEU A 136 18.84 -6.08 -0.99
N LYS A 137 17.90 -5.24 -0.55
CA LYS A 137 16.87 -5.63 0.44
C LYS A 137 15.87 -6.64 -0.11
N PHE A 138 15.77 -6.75 -1.42
CA PHE A 138 14.88 -7.69 -2.11
C PHE A 138 15.57 -9.00 -2.51
N ILE A 139 16.85 -9.19 -2.18
CA ILE A 139 17.53 -10.47 -2.40
C ILE A 139 16.80 -11.56 -1.60
N ASN A 140 16.55 -12.68 -2.27
CA ASN A 140 15.77 -13.82 -1.77
C ASN A 140 14.26 -13.57 -1.62
N SER A 141 13.72 -12.43 -2.06
CA SER A 141 12.28 -12.27 -2.18
C SER A 141 11.72 -13.29 -3.17
N PRO A 142 10.59 -13.95 -2.86
CA PRO A 142 9.96 -14.87 -3.80
C PRO A 142 9.46 -14.11 -5.04
N TYR A 143 9.57 -14.77 -6.21
CA TYR A 143 9.00 -14.21 -7.43
C TYR A 143 7.47 -14.40 -7.42
N ILE A 144 6.74 -13.30 -7.53
CA ILE A 144 5.28 -13.30 -7.71
C ILE A 144 4.95 -12.35 -8.85
N TRP A 145 4.33 -12.85 -9.92
CA TRP A 145 3.89 -12.03 -11.05
C TRP A 145 2.99 -10.88 -10.59
N GLY A 146 3.32 -9.65 -10.97
CA GLY A 146 2.63 -8.44 -10.53
C GLY A 146 2.93 -8.02 -9.08
N GLY A 147 3.86 -8.68 -8.40
CA GLY A 147 4.23 -8.38 -7.02
C GLY A 147 5.12 -7.14 -6.90
N ARG A 148 4.94 -6.35 -5.83
CA ARG A 148 5.67 -5.08 -5.59
C ARG A 148 6.23 -4.94 -4.17
N ILE A 149 6.19 -6.01 -3.38
CA ILE A 149 6.61 -6.00 -1.97
C ILE A 149 7.65 -7.10 -1.68
N PRO A 150 8.46 -6.99 -0.60
CA PRO A 150 9.46 -8.00 -0.26
C PRO A 150 8.94 -9.43 -0.10
N SER A 151 7.68 -9.62 0.30
CA SER A 151 7.06 -10.95 0.38
C SER A 151 6.64 -11.52 -0.98
N GLY A 152 6.77 -10.75 -2.06
CA GLY A 152 6.54 -11.20 -3.44
C GLY A 152 6.74 -10.07 -4.45
N ILE A 153 7.75 -10.19 -5.31
CA ILE A 153 8.15 -9.17 -6.26
C ILE A 153 8.36 -9.78 -7.66
N ASP A 154 8.06 -9.04 -8.72
CA ASP A 154 8.44 -9.40 -10.07
C ASP A 154 9.62 -8.55 -10.60
N CYS A 155 9.95 -8.69 -11.88
CA CYS A 155 11.08 -7.98 -12.49
C CYS A 155 10.87 -6.46 -12.66
N SER A 156 9.66 -5.97 -12.42
CA SER A 156 9.25 -4.55 -12.55
C SER A 156 8.82 -3.91 -11.23
N GLY A 157 8.66 -4.72 -10.20
CA GLY A 157 8.16 -4.34 -8.88
C GLY A 157 9.13 -3.54 -8.02
#